data_3bcabf7fa1b7e5e15aca36a3aa561880
#
_entry.id   3bcabf7fa1b7e5e15aca36a3aa561880
#
_cell.length_a   1.000
_cell.length_b   1.000
_cell.length_c   1.000
_cell.angle_alpha   90.00
_cell.angle_beta   90.00
_cell.angle_gamma   90.00
#
_symmetry.space_group_name_H-M   'P 1'
#
loop_
_entity.id
_entity.type
_entity.pdbx_description
1 polymer ?
#
loop_
_entity_poly.entity_id
_entity_poly.type
_entity_poly.pdbx_seq_one_letter_code
_entity_poly.pdbx_strand_id
1 'polypeptide(L)'
;MKYELKNIKTLNTHDGVAWTASVYRDGKRIGTAEDRGDGGSTWLYLDNRADEADLVAWCAEASKNSGLWMAQYATETIKTHHVGGEQNGTATYELRFNDEMALAYLMEVSDLDKRAKKNIVFRTPRAIPHTSVDTYDTYTLSGRSMATETPASVSAALVYITNKFSNAEVWHSREHMWVSASEMLKDVRAYVPVQVGA
;
A
#
# COMPACT_ATOMS: atom_id res chain seq x y z
N MET A 1 -14.84 8.74 6.87
CA MET A 1 -14.97 8.38 5.44
C MET A 1 -13.84 7.43 5.11
N LYS A 2 -14.13 6.31 4.47
CA LYS A 2 -13.14 5.27 4.11
C LYS A 2 -13.40 4.79 2.69
N TYR A 3 -12.36 4.74 1.86
CA TYR A 3 -12.41 4.11 0.54
C TYR A 3 -11.71 2.76 0.57
N GLU A 4 -12.21 1.81 -0.23
CA GLU A 4 -11.66 0.47 -0.34
C GLU A 4 -11.97 -0.16 -1.71
N LEU A 5 -11.11 -1.06 -2.17
CA LEU A 5 -11.37 -1.90 -3.32
C LEU A 5 -11.88 -3.27 -2.88
N LYS A 6 -12.95 -3.75 -3.51
CA LYS A 6 -13.48 -5.11 -3.30
C LYS A 6 -13.66 -5.83 -4.63
N ASN A 7 -13.87 -7.14 -4.54
CA ASN A 7 -14.10 -8.00 -5.71
C ASN A 7 -12.95 -7.89 -6.75
N ILE A 8 -11.73 -7.75 -6.27
CA ILE A 8 -10.56 -7.64 -7.14
C ILE A 8 -10.37 -8.96 -7.88
N LYS A 9 -10.31 -8.87 -9.22
CA LYS A 9 -9.99 -9.97 -10.11
C LYS A 9 -8.73 -9.61 -10.87
N THR A 10 -7.79 -10.54 -10.98
CA THR A 10 -6.52 -10.35 -11.68
C THR A 10 -6.36 -11.37 -12.79
N LEU A 11 -5.70 -10.97 -13.87
CA LEU A 11 -5.33 -11.83 -14.99
C LEU A 11 -3.91 -11.46 -15.43
N ASN A 12 -3.03 -12.45 -15.52
CA ASN A 12 -1.71 -12.24 -16.13
C ASN A 12 -1.87 -12.05 -17.63
N THR A 13 -1.29 -10.98 -18.15
CA THR A 13 -1.19 -10.68 -19.58
C THR A 13 0.24 -10.87 -20.05
N HIS A 14 0.50 -10.62 -21.33
CA HIS A 14 1.86 -10.64 -21.87
C HIS A 14 2.73 -9.52 -21.27
N ASP A 15 2.13 -8.33 -21.09
CA ASP A 15 2.84 -7.11 -20.74
C ASP A 15 2.71 -6.72 -19.26
N GLY A 16 1.93 -7.51 -18.46
CA GLY A 16 1.75 -7.22 -17.05
C GLY A 16 0.61 -7.98 -16.40
N VAL A 17 -0.07 -7.33 -15.47
CA VAL A 17 -1.22 -7.88 -14.76
C VAL A 17 -2.42 -6.98 -14.98
N ALA A 18 -3.40 -7.47 -15.73
CA ALA A 18 -4.71 -6.83 -15.81
C ALA A 18 -5.49 -7.07 -14.51
N TRP A 19 -6.27 -6.08 -14.10
CA TRP A 19 -7.16 -6.25 -12.96
C TRP A 19 -8.43 -5.41 -13.10
N THR A 20 -9.49 -5.87 -12.41
CA THR A 20 -10.74 -5.12 -12.23
C THR A 20 -11.12 -5.15 -10.75
N ALA A 21 -11.76 -4.09 -10.27
CA ALA A 21 -12.24 -3.99 -8.91
C ALA A 21 -13.52 -3.16 -8.81
N SER A 22 -14.28 -3.35 -7.74
CA SER A 22 -15.36 -2.45 -7.33
C SER A 22 -14.82 -1.44 -6.32
N VAL A 23 -15.13 -0.15 -6.52
CA VAL A 23 -14.76 0.95 -5.61
C VAL A 23 -15.89 1.18 -4.61
N TYR A 24 -15.53 1.24 -3.33
CA TYR A 24 -16.48 1.44 -2.23
C TYR A 24 -16.10 2.68 -1.41
N ARG A 25 -17.11 3.41 -0.94
CA ARG A 25 -17.00 4.47 0.08
C ARG A 25 -17.93 4.13 1.25
N ASP A 26 -17.37 4.01 2.47
CA ASP A 26 -18.10 3.67 3.70
C ASP A 26 -19.03 2.45 3.53
N GLY A 27 -18.53 1.41 2.86
CA GLY A 27 -19.25 0.16 2.59
C GLY A 27 -20.26 0.20 1.44
N LYS A 28 -20.53 1.35 0.82
CA LYS A 28 -21.38 1.50 -0.35
C LYS A 28 -20.54 1.49 -1.62
N ARG A 29 -20.92 0.69 -2.61
CA ARG A 29 -20.31 0.72 -3.94
C ARG A 29 -20.60 2.05 -4.63
N ILE A 30 -19.57 2.66 -5.21
CA ILE A 30 -19.64 3.96 -5.90
C ILE A 30 -19.06 3.90 -7.32
N GLY A 31 -18.55 2.74 -7.75
CA GLY A 31 -18.00 2.61 -9.09
C GLY A 31 -17.16 1.36 -9.29
N THR A 32 -16.35 1.39 -10.33
CA THR A 32 -15.37 0.35 -10.69
C THR A 32 -14.05 0.98 -11.09
N ALA A 33 -13.00 0.18 -11.02
CA ALA A 33 -11.69 0.52 -11.56
C ALA A 33 -11.12 -0.68 -12.32
N GLU A 34 -10.29 -0.42 -13.32
CA GLU A 34 -9.61 -1.45 -14.10
C GLU A 34 -8.23 -1.01 -14.57
N ASP A 35 -7.37 -2.00 -14.76
CA ASP A 35 -6.11 -1.90 -15.46
C ASP A 35 -6.06 -3.04 -16.49
N ARG A 36 -5.71 -2.76 -17.72
CA ARG A 36 -5.72 -3.75 -18.79
C ARG A 36 -4.46 -4.60 -18.85
N GLY A 37 -3.44 -4.23 -18.07
CA GLY A 37 -2.15 -4.93 -18.02
C GLY A 37 -1.37 -4.85 -19.34
N ASP A 38 -1.57 -3.78 -20.08
CA ASP A 38 -0.93 -3.47 -21.36
C ASP A 38 0.11 -2.34 -21.26
N GLY A 39 0.43 -1.92 -20.02
CA GLY A 39 1.31 -0.78 -19.74
C GLY A 39 0.65 0.58 -19.93
N GLY A 40 -0.66 0.61 -20.21
CA GLY A 40 -1.46 1.83 -20.27
C GLY A 40 -1.88 2.34 -18.89
N SER A 41 -2.71 3.38 -18.89
CA SER A 41 -3.26 3.96 -17.67
C SER A 41 -4.28 3.08 -17.00
N THR A 42 -4.38 3.20 -15.68
CA THR A 42 -5.48 2.65 -14.87
C THR A 42 -6.73 3.52 -15.03
N TRP A 43 -7.89 2.90 -15.15
CA TRP A 43 -9.15 3.57 -15.38
C TRP A 43 -10.05 3.53 -14.16
N LEU A 44 -10.65 4.68 -13.81
CA LEU A 44 -11.61 4.85 -12.72
C LEU A 44 -12.97 5.27 -13.31
N TYR A 45 -14.02 4.49 -13.00
CA TYR A 45 -15.39 4.77 -13.42
C TYR A 45 -16.29 4.90 -12.19
N LEU A 46 -16.60 6.12 -11.80
CA LEU A 46 -17.48 6.40 -10.67
C LEU A 46 -18.91 6.69 -11.15
N ASP A 47 -19.88 6.22 -10.36
CA ASP A 47 -21.31 6.47 -10.59
C ASP A 47 -21.62 7.99 -10.52
N ASN A 48 -20.84 8.73 -9.70
CA ASN A 48 -20.86 10.18 -9.65
C ASN A 48 -19.41 10.71 -9.78
N ARG A 49 -19.14 11.42 -10.87
CA ARG A 49 -17.80 11.98 -11.15
C ARG A 49 -17.29 12.95 -10.08
N ALA A 50 -18.18 13.60 -9.33
CA ALA A 50 -17.79 14.50 -8.24
C ALA A 50 -17.06 13.74 -7.09
N ASP A 51 -17.27 12.42 -6.97
CA ASP A 51 -16.63 11.61 -5.94
C ASP A 51 -15.13 11.33 -6.19
N GLU A 52 -14.63 11.62 -7.41
CA GLU A 52 -13.23 11.40 -7.79
C GLU A 52 -12.27 12.28 -6.98
N ALA A 53 -12.57 13.58 -6.88
CA ALA A 53 -11.73 14.50 -6.12
C ALA A 53 -11.66 14.12 -4.63
N ASP A 54 -12.79 13.70 -4.06
CA ASP A 54 -12.87 13.24 -2.68
C ASP A 54 -12.06 11.95 -2.46
N LEU A 55 -12.13 11.00 -3.41
CA LEU A 55 -11.36 9.76 -3.37
C LEU A 55 -9.86 10.05 -3.42
N VAL A 56 -9.43 10.88 -4.38
CA VAL A 56 -8.02 11.25 -4.56
C VAL A 56 -7.50 11.97 -3.31
N ALA A 57 -8.24 12.96 -2.79
CA ALA A 57 -7.84 13.69 -1.59
C ALA A 57 -7.75 12.80 -0.35
N TRP A 58 -8.71 11.87 -0.18
CA TRP A 58 -8.68 10.93 0.93
C TRP A 58 -7.50 9.96 0.82
N CYS A 59 -7.25 9.39 -0.36
CA CYS A 59 -6.13 8.47 -0.58
C CYS A 59 -4.78 9.18 -0.40
N ALA A 60 -4.66 10.43 -0.85
CA ALA A 60 -3.47 11.25 -0.64
C ALA A 60 -3.19 11.43 0.85
N GLU A 61 -4.20 11.82 1.64
CA GLU A 61 -4.05 11.97 3.09
C GLU A 61 -3.73 10.65 3.79
N ALA A 62 -4.46 9.58 3.46
CA ALA A 62 -4.26 8.25 4.05
C ALA A 62 -2.89 7.65 3.72
N SER A 63 -2.32 7.96 2.55
CA SER A 63 -1.04 7.41 2.11
C SER A 63 0.18 8.08 2.74
N LYS A 64 0.08 9.33 3.25
CA LYS A 64 1.23 10.13 3.73
C LYS A 64 2.17 9.39 4.67
N ASN A 65 1.62 8.64 5.60
CA ASN A 65 2.38 7.91 6.62
C ASN A 65 2.43 6.40 6.35
N SER A 66 1.95 5.94 5.20
CA SER A 66 1.84 4.51 4.91
C SER A 66 3.20 3.83 4.70
N GLY A 67 4.20 4.58 4.27
CA GLY A 67 5.49 4.06 3.81
C GLY A 67 5.39 3.34 2.46
N LEU A 68 4.29 3.49 1.74
CA LEU A 68 4.13 3.01 0.36
C LEU A 68 4.76 4.01 -0.61
N TRP A 69 5.16 3.54 -1.81
CA TRP A 69 5.90 4.38 -2.75
C TRP A 69 5.15 5.66 -3.16
N MET A 70 3.81 5.62 -3.25
CA MET A 70 2.98 6.76 -3.62
C MET A 70 2.90 7.83 -2.52
N ALA A 71 3.25 7.52 -1.28
CA ALA A 71 3.23 8.47 -0.16
C ALA A 71 4.10 9.71 -0.44
N GLN A 72 5.19 9.54 -1.17
CA GLN A 72 6.06 10.64 -1.59
C GLN A 72 5.32 11.72 -2.40
N TYR A 73 4.34 11.33 -3.23
CA TYR A 73 3.54 12.26 -4.04
C TYR A 73 2.41 12.90 -3.23
N ALA A 74 2.00 12.27 -2.13
CA ALA A 74 1.00 12.81 -1.23
C ALA A 74 1.57 13.85 -0.25
N THR A 75 2.86 13.75 0.09
CA THR A 75 3.56 14.71 0.97
C THR A 75 4.04 15.96 0.22
N GLU A 76 4.28 15.84 -1.08
CA GLU A 76 4.69 16.94 -1.93
C GLU A 76 3.54 17.35 -2.85
N THR A 77 3.17 18.63 -2.84
CA THR A 77 2.03 19.14 -3.63
C THR A 77 2.27 18.98 -5.12
N ILE A 78 3.50 19.12 -5.57
CA ILE A 78 3.90 19.01 -6.98
C ILE A 78 5.32 18.45 -7.05
N LYS A 79 5.52 17.45 -7.92
CA LYS A 79 6.86 17.01 -8.33
C LYS A 79 7.08 17.37 -9.78
N THR A 80 8.23 17.98 -10.05
CA THR A 80 8.64 18.34 -11.39
C THR A 80 9.54 17.24 -11.96
N HIS A 81 9.16 16.68 -13.10
CA HIS A 81 9.97 15.72 -13.84
C HIS A 81 10.47 16.34 -15.14
N HIS A 82 11.74 16.09 -15.41
CA HIS A 82 12.36 16.46 -16.67
C HIS A 82 12.47 15.22 -17.56
N VAL A 83 11.81 15.27 -18.71
CA VAL A 83 11.91 14.24 -19.74
C VAL A 83 12.52 14.86 -20.97
N GLY A 84 13.65 14.36 -21.39
CA GLY A 84 14.28 14.82 -22.61
C GLY A 84 15.58 14.09 -22.91
N GLY A 85 15.87 13.96 -24.20
CA GLY A 85 17.20 13.61 -24.69
C GLY A 85 17.79 14.83 -25.40
N GLU A 86 19.09 14.83 -25.62
CA GLU A 86 19.84 15.94 -26.22
C GLU A 86 19.28 16.46 -27.54
N GLN A 87 18.43 15.69 -28.23
CA GLN A 87 17.87 16.06 -29.53
C GLN A 87 16.46 16.67 -29.51
N ASN A 88 15.71 16.57 -28.41
CA ASN A 88 14.27 16.94 -28.39
C ASN A 88 13.90 18.04 -27.40
N GLY A 89 14.87 18.66 -26.76
CA GLY A 89 14.57 19.64 -25.70
C GLY A 89 14.03 18.96 -24.43
N THR A 90 14.16 19.65 -23.29
CA THR A 90 13.67 19.16 -21.99
C THR A 90 12.22 19.56 -21.83
N ALA A 91 11.33 18.59 -21.80
CA ALA A 91 9.95 18.82 -21.35
C ALA A 91 9.88 18.67 -19.83
N THR A 92 9.24 19.63 -19.17
CA THR A 92 8.98 19.59 -17.74
C THR A 92 7.49 19.36 -17.53
N TYR A 93 7.13 18.37 -16.73
CA TYR A 93 5.76 18.15 -16.32
C TYR A 93 5.66 18.02 -14.80
N GLU A 94 4.51 18.41 -14.29
CA GLU A 94 4.22 18.36 -12.87
C GLU A 94 3.48 17.05 -12.56
N LEU A 95 4.00 16.28 -11.61
CA LEU A 95 3.31 15.12 -11.05
C LEU A 95 2.61 15.54 -9.75
N ARG A 96 1.31 15.30 -9.73
CA ARG A 96 0.46 15.46 -8.54
C ARG A 96 -0.09 14.09 -8.17
N PHE A 97 -0.44 13.94 -6.90
CA PHE A 97 -1.22 12.77 -6.49
C PHE A 97 -2.56 12.79 -7.25
N ASN A 98 -2.82 11.75 -8.01
CA ASN A 98 -3.95 11.63 -8.92
C ASN A 98 -4.76 10.35 -8.67
N ASP A 99 -5.75 10.07 -9.50
CA ASP A 99 -6.60 8.88 -9.42
C ASP A 99 -5.82 7.57 -9.64
N GLU A 100 -4.83 7.53 -10.53
CA GLU A 100 -3.95 6.35 -10.69
C GLU A 100 -3.18 6.04 -9.41
N MET A 101 -2.61 7.08 -8.77
CA MET A 101 -1.89 6.91 -7.49
C MET A 101 -2.85 6.51 -6.36
N ALA A 102 -4.08 7.04 -6.36
CA ALA A 102 -5.12 6.65 -5.42
C ALA A 102 -5.50 5.18 -5.58
N LEU A 103 -5.67 4.71 -6.81
CA LEU A 103 -5.97 3.31 -7.11
C LEU A 103 -4.79 2.39 -6.78
N ALA A 104 -3.55 2.80 -7.10
CA ALA A 104 -2.35 2.06 -6.72
C ALA A 104 -2.24 1.91 -5.19
N TYR A 105 -2.49 2.98 -4.43
CA TYR A 105 -2.56 2.93 -2.96
C TYR A 105 -3.60 1.93 -2.48
N LEU A 106 -4.83 2.00 -2.97
CA LEU A 106 -5.91 1.10 -2.55
C LEU A 106 -5.64 -0.37 -2.93
N MET A 107 -5.01 -0.62 -4.09
CA MET A 107 -4.62 -1.97 -4.52
C MET A 107 -3.55 -2.55 -3.60
N GLU A 108 -2.50 -1.78 -3.32
CA GLU A 108 -1.40 -2.24 -2.47
C GLU A 108 -1.87 -2.49 -1.03
N VAL A 109 -2.67 -1.58 -0.45
CA VAL A 109 -3.32 -1.78 0.85
C VAL A 109 -4.18 -3.05 0.85
N SER A 110 -4.99 -3.26 -0.18
CA SER A 110 -5.86 -4.44 -0.28
C SER A 110 -5.06 -5.74 -0.35
N ASP A 111 -3.94 -5.79 -1.08
CA ASP A 111 -3.07 -6.96 -1.15
C ASP A 111 -2.39 -7.23 0.19
N LEU A 112 -1.81 -6.20 0.80
CA LEU A 112 -1.15 -6.32 2.10
C LEU A 112 -2.13 -6.77 3.19
N ASP A 113 -3.33 -6.20 3.24
CA ASP A 113 -4.37 -6.58 4.18
C ASP A 113 -4.85 -8.02 3.95
N LYS A 114 -5.02 -8.44 2.70
CA LYS A 114 -5.37 -9.82 2.35
C LYS A 114 -4.30 -10.80 2.84
N ARG A 115 -3.03 -10.47 2.66
CA ARG A 115 -1.90 -11.28 3.15
C ARG A 115 -1.84 -11.29 4.67
N ALA A 116 -2.06 -10.14 5.31
CA ALA A 116 -2.00 -9.98 6.77
C ALA A 116 -3.12 -10.73 7.52
N LYS A 117 -4.24 -11.07 6.85
CA LYS A 117 -5.31 -11.90 7.47
C LYS A 117 -4.81 -13.27 7.94
N LYS A 118 -3.79 -13.83 7.30
CA LYS A 118 -3.28 -15.16 7.59
C LYS A 118 -1.80 -15.19 7.98
N ASN A 119 -1.11 -14.05 7.85
CA ASN A 119 0.34 -13.97 8.01
C ASN A 119 0.73 -12.69 8.74
N ILE A 120 1.89 -12.68 9.39
CA ILE A 120 2.60 -11.44 9.68
C ILE A 120 3.35 -11.06 8.41
N VAL A 121 2.98 -9.92 7.81
CA VAL A 121 3.64 -9.36 6.62
C VAL A 121 4.69 -8.38 7.08
N PHE A 122 5.93 -8.55 6.65
CA PHE A 122 7.02 -7.65 6.98
C PHE A 122 7.90 -7.39 5.76
N ARG A 123 8.64 -6.29 5.79
CA ARG A 123 9.60 -5.91 4.76
C ARG A 123 10.94 -5.53 5.39
N THR A 124 12.00 -5.61 4.59
CA THR A 124 13.34 -5.18 4.97
C THR A 124 13.91 -4.28 3.89
N PRO A 125 14.68 -3.26 4.26
CA PRO A 125 15.39 -2.44 3.28
C PRO A 125 16.31 -3.32 2.44
N ARG A 126 16.28 -3.10 1.13
CA ARG A 126 17.22 -3.72 0.18
C ARG A 126 18.19 -2.67 -0.31
N ALA A 127 19.47 -2.84 -0.01
CA ALA A 127 20.50 -2.00 -0.60
C ALA A 127 20.63 -2.37 -2.09
N ILE A 128 20.23 -1.48 -2.98
CA ILE A 128 20.60 -1.57 -4.40
C ILE A 128 21.78 -0.62 -4.61
N PRO A 129 22.97 -1.14 -4.98
CA PRO A 129 24.11 -0.28 -5.30
C PRO A 129 23.72 0.71 -6.41
N HIS A 130 24.10 1.97 -6.24
CA HIS A 130 23.93 3.05 -7.22
C HIS A 130 22.52 3.59 -7.45
N THR A 131 21.54 3.30 -6.58
CA THR A 131 20.23 3.95 -6.63
C THR A 131 19.94 4.72 -5.35
N SER A 132 19.30 5.88 -5.47
CA SER A 132 18.78 6.65 -4.33
C SER A 132 17.37 6.22 -3.93
N VAL A 133 16.86 5.13 -4.50
CA VAL A 133 15.51 4.64 -4.25
C VAL A 133 15.57 3.59 -3.16
N ASP A 134 14.87 3.84 -2.07
CA ASP A 134 14.65 2.84 -1.02
C ASP A 134 13.81 1.71 -1.60
N THR A 135 14.43 0.56 -1.78
CA THR A 135 13.74 -0.67 -2.18
C THR A 135 13.62 -1.59 -0.99
N TYR A 136 12.54 -2.36 -0.98
CA TYR A 136 12.24 -3.29 0.10
C TYR A 136 11.95 -4.67 -0.46
N ASP A 137 12.46 -5.68 0.23
CA ASP A 137 12.02 -7.06 0.03
C ASP A 137 10.89 -7.34 1.03
N THR A 138 9.73 -7.77 0.53
CA THR A 138 8.55 -8.06 1.36
C THR A 138 8.41 -9.56 1.59
N TYR A 139 8.25 -9.94 2.85
CA TYR A 139 8.16 -11.31 3.31
C TYR A 139 6.86 -11.58 4.08
N THR A 140 6.54 -12.86 4.26
CA THR A 140 5.45 -13.29 5.13
C THR A 140 5.93 -14.33 6.12
N LEU A 141 5.55 -14.19 7.39
CA LEU A 141 5.63 -15.26 8.36
C LEU A 141 4.30 -16.01 8.34
N SER A 142 4.27 -17.12 7.62
CA SER A 142 3.05 -17.86 7.31
C SER A 142 2.42 -18.51 8.55
N GLY A 143 1.09 -18.58 8.54
CA GLY A 143 0.30 -19.21 9.59
C GLY A 143 0.20 -18.43 10.88
N ARG A 144 0.68 -17.17 10.91
CA ARG A 144 0.58 -16.27 12.06
C ARG A 144 0.03 -14.93 11.60
N SER A 145 -1.04 -14.47 12.19
CA SER A 145 -1.64 -13.17 11.88
C SER A 145 -1.79 -12.34 13.14
N MET A 146 -1.42 -11.07 13.07
CA MET A 146 -1.61 -10.14 14.20
C MET A 146 -3.07 -9.99 14.61
N ALA A 147 -4.01 -10.27 13.69
CA ALA A 147 -5.44 -10.18 13.96
C ALA A 147 -5.99 -11.35 14.82
N THR A 148 -5.30 -12.51 14.82
CA THR A 148 -5.79 -13.75 15.46
C THR A 148 -4.86 -14.29 16.53
N GLU A 149 -3.63 -13.82 16.60
CA GLU A 149 -2.62 -14.29 17.55
C GLU A 149 -2.70 -13.56 18.89
N THR A 150 -2.19 -14.22 19.92
CA THR A 150 -2.03 -13.58 21.23
C THR A 150 -0.85 -12.59 21.22
N PRO A 151 -0.86 -11.57 22.08
CA PRO A 151 0.29 -10.65 22.20
C PRO A 151 1.62 -11.38 22.44
N ALA A 152 1.64 -12.47 23.21
CA ALA A 152 2.85 -13.26 23.45
C ALA A 152 3.36 -13.95 22.17
N SER A 153 2.46 -14.48 21.35
CA SER A 153 2.80 -15.11 20.06
C SER A 153 3.34 -14.08 19.06
N VAL A 154 2.71 -12.91 19.00
CA VAL A 154 3.18 -11.78 18.15
C VAL A 154 4.54 -11.29 18.64
N SER A 155 4.75 -11.12 19.96
CA SER A 155 6.07 -10.76 20.51
C SER A 155 7.16 -11.74 20.08
N ALA A 156 6.91 -13.04 20.18
CA ALA A 156 7.88 -14.06 19.78
C ALA A 156 8.23 -13.97 18.27
N ALA A 157 7.23 -13.70 17.43
CA ALA A 157 7.42 -13.49 16.01
C ALA A 157 8.24 -12.21 15.73
N LEU A 158 7.95 -11.11 16.41
CA LEU A 158 8.70 -9.86 16.26
C LEU A 158 10.15 -9.99 16.72
N VAL A 159 10.40 -10.72 17.82
CA VAL A 159 11.77 -11.04 18.27
C VAL A 159 12.52 -11.82 17.19
N TYR A 160 11.89 -12.83 16.59
CA TYR A 160 12.48 -13.55 15.48
C TYR A 160 12.82 -12.63 14.30
N ILE A 161 11.87 -11.77 13.90
CA ILE A 161 12.05 -10.84 12.78
C ILE A 161 13.19 -9.86 13.08
N THR A 162 13.21 -9.22 14.25
CA THR A 162 14.24 -8.23 14.61
C THR A 162 15.64 -8.84 14.76
N ASN A 163 15.74 -10.09 15.20
CA ASN A 163 17.03 -10.79 15.31
C ASN A 163 17.58 -11.22 13.95
N LYS A 164 16.71 -11.51 12.98
CA LYS A 164 17.14 -12.03 11.69
C LYS A 164 17.28 -10.95 10.62
N PHE A 165 16.50 -9.88 10.72
CA PHE A 165 16.43 -8.85 9.70
C PHE A 165 16.62 -7.46 10.31
N SER A 166 17.67 -6.77 9.86
CA SER A 166 17.95 -5.39 10.29
C SER A 166 16.88 -4.45 9.74
N ASN A 167 16.43 -3.51 10.57
CA ASN A 167 15.48 -2.47 10.19
C ASN A 167 14.19 -3.01 9.55
N ALA A 168 13.74 -4.19 9.98
CA ALA A 168 12.49 -4.76 9.50
C ALA A 168 11.29 -3.90 9.93
N GLU A 169 10.34 -3.75 9.03
CA GLU A 169 9.04 -3.10 9.27
C GLU A 169 7.92 -4.11 9.07
N VAL A 170 6.87 -4.04 9.88
CA VAL A 170 5.71 -4.91 9.84
C VAL A 170 4.48 -4.14 9.39
N TRP A 171 3.67 -4.73 8.51
CA TRP A 171 2.43 -4.13 8.05
C TRP A 171 1.37 -4.11 9.14
N HIS A 172 0.87 -2.92 9.47
CA HIS A 172 -0.22 -2.72 10.42
C HIS A 172 -1.52 -2.43 9.69
N SER A 173 -2.36 -3.46 9.50
CA SER A 173 -3.57 -3.41 8.67
C SER A 173 -4.64 -2.43 9.17
N ARG A 174 -4.67 -2.07 10.45
CA ARG A 174 -5.64 -1.10 10.98
C ARG A 174 -5.31 0.33 10.54
N GLU A 175 -4.03 0.67 10.61
CA GLU A 175 -3.52 2.01 10.30
C GLU A 175 -3.03 2.13 8.84
N HIS A 176 -3.00 1.00 8.11
CA HIS A 176 -2.50 0.91 6.72
C HIS A 176 -1.12 1.52 6.55
N MET A 177 -0.19 1.15 7.43
CA MET A 177 1.18 1.65 7.42
C MET A 177 2.20 0.58 7.81
N TRP A 178 3.43 0.80 7.37
CA TRP A 178 4.58 0.04 7.83
C TRP A 178 5.08 0.61 9.16
N VAL A 179 5.25 -0.25 10.15
CA VAL A 179 5.73 0.09 11.50
C VAL A 179 7.01 -0.68 11.76
N SER A 180 8.03 -0.02 12.29
CA SER A 180 9.26 -0.69 12.70
C SER A 180 8.96 -1.87 13.62
N ALA A 181 9.49 -3.05 13.31
CA ALA A 181 9.30 -4.25 14.13
C ALA A 181 9.84 -4.05 15.56
N SER A 182 10.90 -3.26 15.72
CA SER A 182 11.47 -2.93 17.03
C SER A 182 10.58 -1.97 17.83
N GLU A 183 9.91 -1.01 17.18
CA GLU A 183 8.92 -0.14 17.82
C GLU A 183 7.69 -0.94 18.26
N MET A 184 7.16 -1.75 17.35
CA MET A 184 6.01 -2.61 17.64
C MET A 184 6.29 -3.59 18.80
N LEU A 185 7.54 -4.08 18.91
CA LEU A 185 7.94 -4.98 19.99
C LEU A 185 7.93 -4.30 21.37
N LYS A 186 8.13 -2.98 21.47
CA LYS A 186 8.11 -2.24 22.74
C LYS A 186 6.70 -2.22 23.36
N ASP A 187 5.65 -2.18 22.53
CA ASP A 187 4.27 -2.20 22.99
C ASP A 187 3.36 -3.02 22.05
N VAL A 188 3.55 -4.33 22.05
CA VAL A 188 2.76 -5.24 21.20
C VAL A 188 1.26 -5.11 21.43
N ARG A 189 0.83 -4.75 22.65
CA ARG A 189 -0.61 -4.66 22.97
C ARG A 189 -1.29 -3.50 22.26
N ALA A 190 -0.57 -2.44 21.91
CA ALA A 190 -1.11 -1.34 21.13
C ALA A 190 -1.50 -1.77 19.71
N TYR A 191 -0.82 -2.79 19.16
CA TYR A 191 -0.96 -3.23 17.78
C TYR A 191 -1.80 -4.51 17.60
N VAL A 192 -1.97 -5.29 18.65
CA VAL A 192 -2.77 -6.53 18.61
C VAL A 192 -4.18 -6.24 19.11
N PRO A 193 -5.24 -6.61 18.35
CA PRO A 193 -6.61 -6.42 18.81
C PRO A 193 -6.84 -7.12 20.16
N VAL A 194 -7.51 -6.43 21.07
CA VAL A 194 -8.02 -7.07 22.29
C VAL A 194 -9.05 -8.12 21.85
N GLN A 195 -8.74 -9.39 22.05
CA GLN A 195 -9.73 -10.45 21.88
C GLN A 195 -10.77 -10.27 22.99
N VAL A 196 -11.88 -9.61 22.66
CA VAL A 196 -13.05 -9.62 23.52
C VAL A 196 -13.55 -11.05 23.50
N GLY A 197 -13.44 -11.73 24.64
CA GLY A 197 -13.75 -13.14 24.80
C GLY A 197 -15.11 -13.49 24.18
N ALA A 198 -15.13 -14.59 23.44
CA ALA A 198 -16.35 -15.22 22.94
C ALA A 198 -17.14 -15.85 24.11
#